data_96907f2f878af775629b671e2340ad01
#
_entry.id   96907f2f878af775629b671e2340ad01
#
_cell.length_a   1.000
_cell.length_b   1.000
_cell.length_c   1.000
_cell.angle_alpha   90.00
_cell.angle_beta   90.00
_cell.angle_gamma   90.00
#
_symmetry.space_group_name_H-M   'P 1'
#
loop_
_entity.id
_entity.type
_entity.pdbx_description
1 polymer ?
#
loop_
_entity_poly.entity_id
_entity_poly.type
_entity_poly.pdbx_seq_one_letter_code
_entity_poly.pdbx_strand_id
1 'polypeptide(L)'
;GGYIEITAGKEKSIIEIWADVFHPVIHVDVKGSRKTDIEVSYESWRYKNRLLRKDESHFNSYKGNPPEGLFTAKDSIGFIDNQIGFCHRNAAETVFDRTVERQGLNDVKDQMMNPLKHLTFGGRIYGDNLVAGKTYTGIYTDTDFKGWSLKSRKPAQEHQIRLALATLQCENPADWETMLNKTISKVQTDKKAVTIPFFR
;
A
#
# COMPACT_ATOMS: atom_id res chain seq x y z
N GLY A 1 -0.69 -9.03 -16.05
CA GLY A 1 -2.02 -8.43 -15.87
C GLY A 1 -3.10 -9.48 -15.78
N GLY A 2 -4.25 -9.06 -15.39
CA GLY A 2 -5.46 -9.88 -15.32
C GLY A 2 -6.69 -9.04 -15.57
N TYR A 3 -7.81 -9.67 -15.84
CA TYR A 3 -9.11 -9.01 -15.92
C TYR A 3 -10.17 -9.81 -15.21
N ILE A 4 -11.19 -9.11 -14.73
CA ILE A 4 -12.39 -9.68 -14.14
C ILE A 4 -13.57 -9.17 -14.94
N GLU A 5 -14.41 -10.07 -15.44
CA GLU A 5 -15.64 -9.75 -16.11
C GLU A 5 -16.82 -10.04 -15.17
N ILE A 6 -17.68 -9.05 -14.97
CA ILE A 6 -18.89 -9.16 -14.15
C ILE A 6 -20.08 -8.93 -15.05
N THR A 7 -21.01 -9.90 -15.10
CA THR A 7 -22.26 -9.81 -15.83
C THR A 7 -23.42 -9.88 -14.86
N ALA A 8 -24.31 -8.89 -14.90
CA ALA A 8 -25.54 -8.83 -14.10
C ALA A 8 -26.76 -8.57 -15.02
N GLY A 9 -27.50 -9.61 -15.35
CA GLY A 9 -28.56 -9.54 -16.35
C GLY A 9 -28.01 -9.21 -17.73
N LYS A 10 -28.45 -8.07 -18.31
CA LYS A 10 -27.93 -7.56 -19.61
C LYS A 10 -26.71 -6.62 -19.42
N GLU A 11 -26.34 -6.30 -18.19
CA GLU A 11 -25.27 -5.39 -17.86
C GLU A 11 -23.93 -6.13 -17.75
N LYS A 12 -22.90 -5.53 -18.32
CA LYS A 12 -21.55 -6.07 -18.29
C LYS A 12 -20.59 -5.01 -17.78
N SER A 13 -19.69 -5.42 -16.88
CA SER A 13 -18.56 -4.61 -16.42
C SER A 13 -17.29 -5.42 -16.51
N ILE A 14 -16.21 -4.78 -16.96
CA ILE A 14 -14.87 -5.37 -17.03
C ILE A 14 -13.97 -4.56 -16.11
N ILE A 15 -13.28 -5.26 -15.23
CA ILE A 15 -12.22 -4.70 -14.38
C ILE A 15 -10.91 -5.28 -14.89
N GLU A 16 -10.03 -4.43 -15.39
CA GLU A 16 -8.70 -4.79 -15.84
C GLU A 16 -7.66 -4.30 -14.85
N ILE A 17 -6.79 -5.20 -14.40
CA ILE A 17 -5.73 -4.90 -13.42
C ILE A 17 -4.39 -5.22 -14.07
N TRP A 18 -3.49 -4.24 -14.08
CA TRP A 18 -2.16 -4.42 -14.64
C TRP A 18 -1.12 -3.56 -13.92
N ALA A 19 0.14 -4.00 -13.90
CA ALA A 19 1.26 -3.27 -13.36
C ALA A 19 2.02 -2.59 -14.50
N ASP A 20 2.38 -1.32 -14.31
CA ASP A 20 3.25 -0.59 -15.23
C ASP A 20 4.68 -1.18 -15.12
N VAL A 21 5.28 -1.51 -16.26
CA VAL A 21 6.64 -2.08 -16.30
C VAL A 21 7.75 -1.04 -16.12
N PHE A 22 7.44 0.24 -16.29
CA PHE A 22 8.41 1.34 -16.18
C PHE A 22 8.27 2.14 -14.89
N HIS A 23 7.11 2.04 -14.23
CA HIS A 23 6.81 2.79 -13.02
C HIS A 23 6.19 1.86 -11.96
N PRO A 24 6.49 2.05 -10.68
CA PRO A 24 5.88 1.25 -9.60
C PRO A 24 4.42 1.68 -9.37
N VAL A 25 3.58 1.44 -10.38
CA VAL A 25 2.15 1.79 -10.39
C VAL A 25 1.31 0.61 -10.85
N ILE A 26 0.28 0.32 -10.05
CA ILE A 26 -0.77 -0.62 -10.43
C ILE A 26 -1.95 0.19 -10.96
N HIS A 27 -2.45 -0.23 -12.10
CA HIS A 27 -3.60 0.34 -12.77
C HIS A 27 -4.80 -0.58 -12.60
N VAL A 28 -5.94 0.01 -12.29
CA VAL A 28 -7.24 -0.67 -12.26
C VAL A 28 -8.19 0.14 -13.12
N ASP A 29 -8.53 -0.40 -14.27
CA ASP A 29 -9.41 0.24 -15.24
C ASP A 29 -10.76 -0.50 -15.23
N VAL A 30 -11.85 0.24 -14.98
CA VAL A 30 -13.22 -0.30 -14.93
C VAL A 30 -13.98 0.23 -16.12
N LYS A 31 -14.57 -0.67 -16.92
CA LYS A 31 -15.41 -0.36 -18.07
C LYS A 31 -16.76 -1.03 -17.92
N GLY A 32 -17.83 -0.23 -17.95
CA GLY A 32 -19.20 -0.72 -17.85
C GLY A 32 -20.03 -0.47 -19.11
N SER A 33 -21.02 -1.33 -19.38
CA SER A 33 -22.02 -1.13 -20.44
C SER A 33 -22.91 0.10 -20.20
N ARG A 34 -23.00 0.54 -18.95
CA ARG A 34 -23.70 1.76 -18.53
C ARG A 34 -22.88 2.57 -17.55
N LYS A 35 -23.31 3.82 -17.29
CA LYS A 35 -22.70 4.64 -16.22
C LYS A 35 -22.99 4.02 -14.87
N THR A 36 -21.93 3.80 -14.09
CA THR A 36 -21.99 3.24 -12.73
C THR A 36 -21.17 4.10 -11.78
N ASP A 37 -21.49 4.04 -10.51
CA ASP A 37 -20.64 4.53 -9.45
C ASP A 37 -19.70 3.43 -9.00
N ILE A 38 -18.52 3.83 -8.53
CA ILE A 38 -17.54 2.92 -7.91
C ILE A 38 -17.15 3.43 -6.53
N GLU A 39 -16.79 2.51 -5.67
CA GLU A 39 -16.11 2.78 -4.40
C GLU A 39 -14.84 1.95 -4.35
N VAL A 40 -13.74 2.58 -3.95
CA VAL A 40 -12.41 1.97 -3.82
C VAL A 40 -11.98 2.13 -2.38
N SER A 41 -11.61 1.03 -1.72
CA SER A 41 -11.23 1.05 -0.32
C SER A 41 -9.79 0.56 -0.11
N TYR A 42 -9.11 1.20 0.82
CA TYR A 42 -7.89 0.71 1.44
C TYR A 42 -8.19 0.28 2.85
N GLU A 43 -7.93 -0.97 3.18
CA GLU A 43 -8.17 -1.55 4.49
C GLU A 43 -6.86 -1.96 5.13
N SER A 44 -6.68 -1.65 6.40
CA SER A 44 -5.46 -2.01 7.14
C SER A 44 -5.76 -2.50 8.54
N TRP A 45 -5.13 -3.61 8.91
CA TRP A 45 -5.06 -4.11 10.29
C TRP A 45 -4.02 -3.32 11.11
N ARG A 46 -3.10 -2.61 10.46
CA ARG A 46 -2.04 -1.83 11.10
C ARG A 46 -2.45 -0.37 11.32
N TYR A 47 -3.73 -0.08 11.57
CA TYR A 47 -4.23 1.27 11.81
C TYR A 47 -4.00 1.75 13.25
N LYS A 48 -3.60 0.85 14.16
CA LYS A 48 -3.25 1.13 15.56
C LYS A 48 -2.05 0.28 15.99
N ASN A 49 -1.32 0.74 17.00
CA ASN A 49 -0.32 -0.10 17.66
C ASN A 49 -1.01 -1.29 18.32
N ARG A 50 -0.45 -2.47 18.17
CA ARG A 50 -0.98 -3.71 18.73
C ARG A 50 0.17 -4.56 19.28
N LEU A 51 0.09 -4.94 20.54
CA LEU A 51 1.01 -5.91 21.11
C LEU A 51 0.94 -7.23 20.33
N LEU A 52 2.11 -7.82 20.07
CA LEU A 52 2.18 -9.15 19.48
C LEU A 52 1.64 -10.18 20.47
N ARG A 53 0.80 -11.07 19.98
CA ARG A 53 0.37 -12.24 20.75
C ARG A 53 1.51 -13.27 20.81
N LYS A 54 1.51 -14.10 21.84
CA LYS A 54 2.58 -15.08 22.07
C LYS A 54 2.80 -16.02 20.87
N ASP A 55 1.74 -16.44 20.23
CA ASP A 55 1.75 -17.32 19.05
C ASP A 55 2.32 -16.63 17.79
N GLU A 56 2.11 -15.34 17.64
CA GLU A 56 2.62 -14.57 16.51
C GLU A 56 4.15 -14.45 16.49
N SER A 57 4.79 -14.57 17.65
CA SER A 57 6.26 -14.51 17.77
C SER A 57 6.96 -15.68 17.06
N HIS A 58 6.27 -16.79 16.80
CA HIS A 58 6.82 -17.93 16.06
C HIS A 58 6.92 -17.67 14.54
N PHE A 59 6.15 -16.74 14.02
CA PHE A 59 6.04 -16.45 12.59
C PHE A 59 6.75 -15.15 12.17
N ASN A 60 7.46 -14.50 13.09
CA ASN A 60 8.21 -13.30 12.81
C ASN A 60 9.72 -13.50 13.01
N SER A 61 10.49 -12.45 12.75
CA SER A 61 11.96 -12.46 12.86
C SER A 61 12.49 -12.65 14.30
N TYR A 62 11.64 -12.61 15.31
CA TYR A 62 11.99 -12.85 16.72
C TYR A 62 11.73 -14.30 17.16
N LYS A 63 11.63 -15.23 16.21
CA LYS A 63 11.41 -16.64 16.50
C LYS A 63 12.31 -17.15 17.62
N GLY A 64 11.69 -17.78 18.60
CA GLY A 64 12.33 -18.49 19.69
C GLY A 64 12.32 -17.77 21.03
N ASN A 65 12.59 -16.48 21.10
CA ASN A 65 12.54 -15.71 22.36
C ASN A 65 12.40 -14.20 22.07
N PRO A 66 11.20 -13.74 21.75
CA PRO A 66 10.97 -12.32 21.48
C PRO A 66 11.18 -11.50 22.76
N PRO A 67 11.66 -10.25 22.66
CA PRO A 67 11.62 -9.33 23.77
C PRO A 67 10.19 -9.12 24.28
N GLU A 68 10.04 -8.88 25.57
CA GLU A 68 8.74 -8.49 26.13
C GLU A 68 8.28 -7.13 25.55
N GLY A 69 6.97 -6.97 25.43
CA GLY A 69 6.38 -5.70 24.98
C GLY A 69 6.52 -5.40 23.48
N LEU A 70 6.89 -6.38 22.65
CA LEU A 70 6.89 -6.20 21.21
C LEU A 70 5.50 -5.85 20.69
N PHE A 71 5.44 -4.88 19.81
CA PHE A 71 4.21 -4.47 19.15
C PHE A 71 4.39 -4.24 17.66
N THR A 72 3.32 -4.43 16.92
CA THR A 72 3.22 -4.00 15.54
C THR A 72 2.93 -2.50 15.54
N ALA A 73 3.85 -1.70 15.03
CA ALA A 73 3.66 -0.27 14.89
C ALA A 73 2.57 0.03 13.83
N LYS A 74 1.74 1.03 14.13
CA LYS A 74 0.73 1.48 13.17
C LYS A 74 1.34 2.12 11.94
N ASP A 75 0.64 1.99 10.82
CA ASP A 75 0.92 2.73 9.60
C ASP A 75 0.38 4.15 9.69
N SER A 76 0.95 5.06 8.92
CA SER A 76 0.37 6.38 8.65
C SER A 76 -0.60 6.25 7.48
N ILE A 77 -1.89 6.44 7.73
CA ILE A 77 -2.94 6.27 6.71
C ILE A 77 -3.93 7.42 6.83
N GLY A 78 -4.28 8.01 5.70
CA GLY A 78 -5.26 9.11 5.70
C GLY A 78 -5.65 9.58 4.30
N PHE A 79 -6.59 10.50 4.28
CA PHE A 79 -6.91 11.24 3.08
C PHE A 79 -5.90 12.37 2.86
N ILE A 80 -5.46 12.49 1.62
CA ILE A 80 -4.66 13.60 1.11
C ILE A 80 -5.46 14.17 -0.05
N ASP A 81 -6.20 15.25 0.18
CA ASP A 81 -7.23 15.75 -0.72
C ASP A 81 -8.24 14.64 -1.12
N ASN A 82 -8.34 14.32 -2.38
CA ASN A 82 -9.21 13.28 -2.93
C ASN A 82 -8.46 11.95 -3.18
N GLN A 83 -7.46 11.65 -2.41
CA GLN A 83 -6.61 10.46 -2.52
C GLN A 83 -6.49 9.78 -1.16
N ILE A 84 -6.11 8.50 -1.14
CA ILE A 84 -5.71 7.80 0.08
C ILE A 84 -4.20 7.63 0.06
N GLY A 85 -3.51 8.23 1.04
CA GLY A 85 -2.10 8.02 1.29
C GLY A 85 -1.90 7.01 2.42
N PHE A 86 -0.92 6.14 2.28
CA PHE A 86 -0.54 5.19 3.31
C PHE A 86 0.96 4.90 3.28
N CYS A 87 1.58 4.81 4.44
CA CYS A 87 2.96 4.35 4.54
C CYS A 87 3.27 3.72 5.90
N HIS A 88 4.22 2.82 5.89
CA HIS A 88 4.93 2.33 7.06
C HIS A 88 6.36 2.85 7.02
N ARG A 89 6.87 3.25 8.18
CA ARG A 89 8.27 3.60 8.39
C ARG A 89 8.83 2.79 9.55
N ASN A 90 9.88 2.04 9.28
CA ASN A 90 10.60 1.33 10.32
C ASN A 90 11.26 2.32 11.28
N ALA A 91 11.31 1.97 12.55
CA ALA A 91 12.04 2.71 13.57
C ALA A 91 13.58 2.68 13.33
N ALA A 92 14.31 3.46 14.11
CA ALA A 92 15.76 3.42 14.11
C ALA A 92 16.30 2.08 14.62
N GLU A 93 15.66 1.51 15.63
CA GLU A 93 15.95 0.17 16.13
C GLU A 93 15.02 -0.85 15.44
N THR A 94 15.63 -1.85 14.83
CA THR A 94 14.93 -2.84 14.00
C THR A 94 15.26 -4.26 14.44
N VAL A 95 14.64 -5.25 13.82
CA VAL A 95 14.98 -6.67 14.04
C VAL A 95 16.43 -6.98 13.67
N PHE A 96 17.04 -6.23 12.74
CA PHE A 96 18.47 -6.35 12.43
C PHE A 96 19.33 -6.13 13.67
N ASP A 97 19.06 -5.07 14.43
CA ASP A 97 19.81 -4.72 15.63
C ASP A 97 19.75 -5.83 16.67
N ARG A 98 18.56 -6.39 16.86
CA ARG A 98 18.36 -7.52 17.77
C ARG A 98 19.04 -8.81 17.29
N THR A 99 19.08 -9.03 15.98
CA THR A 99 19.75 -10.20 15.40
C THR A 99 21.25 -10.12 15.59
N VAL A 100 21.84 -8.95 15.34
CA VAL A 100 23.28 -8.68 15.57
C VAL A 100 23.65 -8.92 17.04
N GLU A 101 22.87 -8.36 17.96
CA GLU A 101 23.08 -8.55 19.41
C GLU A 101 23.04 -10.03 19.80
N ARG A 102 22.05 -10.77 19.35
CA ARG A 102 21.87 -12.21 19.66
C ARG A 102 22.97 -13.09 19.08
N GLN A 103 23.55 -12.68 17.97
CA GLN A 103 24.68 -13.39 17.36
C GLN A 103 26.03 -13.01 17.97
N GLY A 104 26.06 -12.11 18.96
CA GLY A 104 27.30 -11.64 19.58
C GLY A 104 28.16 -10.81 18.64
N LEU A 105 27.56 -10.12 17.65
CA LEU A 105 28.27 -9.37 16.61
C LEU A 105 28.28 -7.85 16.86
N ASN A 106 28.06 -7.42 18.10
CA ASN A 106 28.00 -6.00 18.44
C ASN A 106 29.28 -5.25 18.11
N ASP A 107 30.44 -5.89 18.25
CA ASP A 107 31.76 -5.28 18.00
C ASP A 107 32.00 -4.91 16.52
N VAL A 108 31.24 -5.52 15.63
CA VAL A 108 31.32 -5.28 14.18
C VAL A 108 30.05 -4.66 13.60
N LYS A 109 29.08 -4.33 14.43
CA LYS A 109 27.77 -3.80 14.03
C LYS A 109 27.89 -2.56 13.14
N ASP A 110 28.81 -1.64 13.48
CA ASP A 110 29.01 -0.39 12.74
C ASP A 110 29.59 -0.61 11.33
N GLN A 111 30.13 -1.81 11.06
CA GLN A 111 30.63 -2.21 9.74
C GLN A 111 29.54 -2.88 8.90
N MET A 112 28.36 -3.11 9.46
CA MET A 112 27.24 -3.77 8.79
C MET A 112 26.21 -2.73 8.32
N MET A 113 25.71 -2.92 7.10
CA MET A 113 24.57 -2.15 6.61
C MET A 113 23.28 -2.69 7.24
N ASN A 114 22.52 -1.84 7.93
CA ASN A 114 21.17 -2.16 8.39
C ASN A 114 20.14 -1.82 7.27
N PRO A 115 19.62 -2.80 6.53
CA PRO A 115 18.71 -2.54 5.40
C PRO A 115 17.30 -2.14 5.83
N LEU A 116 17.00 -2.21 7.12
CA LEU A 116 15.67 -1.98 7.67
C LEU A 116 15.53 -0.63 8.37
N LYS A 117 16.64 -0.04 8.82
CA LYS A 117 16.64 1.23 9.55
C LYS A 117 16.01 2.33 8.69
N HIS A 118 14.95 2.98 9.20
CA HIS A 118 14.23 4.06 8.53
C HIS A 118 13.70 3.71 7.13
N LEU A 119 13.62 2.41 6.79
CA LEU A 119 12.98 1.97 5.55
C LEU A 119 11.51 2.39 5.59
N THR A 120 11.11 3.19 4.60
CA THR A 120 9.75 3.68 4.42
C THR A 120 9.16 3.08 3.16
N PHE A 121 7.97 2.49 3.25
CA PHE A 121 7.26 1.92 2.11
C PHE A 121 5.76 2.18 2.22
N GLY A 122 5.12 2.31 1.09
CA GLY A 122 3.71 2.64 1.01
C GLY A 122 3.33 3.19 -0.35
N GLY A 123 2.25 3.96 -0.40
CA GLY A 123 1.77 4.46 -1.68
C GLY A 123 0.60 5.43 -1.57
N ARG A 124 0.01 5.67 -2.74
CA ARG A 124 -1.14 6.55 -2.91
C ARG A 124 -2.13 5.96 -3.89
N ILE A 125 -3.40 5.91 -3.47
CA ILE A 125 -4.53 5.52 -4.33
C ILE A 125 -5.22 6.80 -4.80
N TYR A 126 -5.41 6.92 -6.11
CA TYR A 126 -6.02 8.11 -6.74
C TYR A 126 -6.69 7.78 -8.07
N GLY A 127 -7.49 8.71 -8.57
CA GLY A 127 -8.13 8.62 -9.88
C GLY A 127 -8.86 9.93 -10.21
N ASP A 128 -9.02 10.23 -11.50
CA ASP A 128 -9.54 11.55 -11.95
C ASP A 128 -11.01 11.80 -11.52
N ASN A 129 -11.82 10.74 -11.42
CA ASN A 129 -13.23 10.83 -11.03
C ASN A 129 -13.47 10.35 -9.59
N LEU A 130 -12.45 10.39 -8.73
CA LEU A 130 -12.56 9.97 -7.34
C LEU A 130 -12.57 11.17 -6.40
N VAL A 131 -13.29 11.02 -5.29
CA VAL A 131 -13.29 11.94 -4.15
C VAL A 131 -13.21 11.16 -2.84
N ALA A 132 -12.71 11.82 -1.79
CA ALA A 132 -12.69 11.25 -0.46
C ALA A 132 -14.12 10.84 -0.03
N GLY A 133 -14.24 9.61 0.42
CA GLY A 133 -15.47 9.01 0.93
C GLY A 133 -15.49 9.00 2.45
N LYS A 134 -15.62 7.82 3.03
CA LYS A 134 -15.72 7.60 4.48
C LYS A 134 -14.58 6.77 5.04
N THR A 135 -14.39 6.85 6.35
CA THR A 135 -13.67 5.82 7.11
C THR A 135 -14.68 4.89 7.77
N TYR A 136 -14.30 3.63 7.93
CA TYR A 136 -15.11 2.62 8.60
C TYR A 136 -14.21 1.61 9.32
N THR A 137 -14.79 0.82 10.18
CA THR A 137 -14.13 -0.29 10.87
C THR A 137 -14.89 -1.57 10.63
N GLY A 138 -14.19 -2.68 10.69
CA GLY A 138 -14.78 -4.00 10.55
C GLY A 138 -13.91 -5.06 11.18
N ILE A 139 -14.37 -6.29 11.10
CA ILE A 139 -13.65 -7.46 11.58
C ILE A 139 -13.56 -8.44 10.41
N TYR A 140 -12.37 -8.91 10.12
CA TYR A 140 -12.13 -9.98 9.17
C TYR A 140 -11.65 -11.21 9.94
N THR A 141 -12.48 -12.24 9.97
CA THR A 141 -12.30 -13.43 10.84
C THR A 141 -12.28 -13.05 12.32
N ASP A 142 -11.11 -12.83 12.90
CA ASP A 142 -10.88 -12.48 14.32
C ASP A 142 -10.07 -11.19 14.49
N THR A 143 -9.76 -10.50 13.39
CA THR A 143 -8.88 -9.35 13.37
C THR A 143 -9.64 -8.11 12.93
N ASP A 144 -9.62 -7.08 13.76
CA ASP A 144 -10.21 -5.79 13.45
C ASP A 144 -9.37 -5.00 12.44
N PHE A 145 -10.03 -4.27 11.56
CA PHE A 145 -9.41 -3.38 10.59
C PHE A 145 -10.09 -2.03 10.55
N LYS A 146 -9.41 -1.05 9.96
CA LYS A 146 -9.98 0.23 9.57
C LYS A 146 -9.83 0.43 8.07
N GLY A 147 -10.88 0.94 7.45
CA GLY A 147 -10.95 1.25 6.03
C GLY A 147 -11.07 2.73 5.75
N TRP A 148 -10.53 3.14 4.62
CA TRP A 148 -10.69 4.46 4.01
C TRP A 148 -11.18 4.26 2.59
N SER A 149 -12.24 4.95 2.19
CA SER A 149 -12.78 4.79 0.84
C SER A 149 -12.71 6.08 0.03
N LEU A 150 -12.51 5.89 -1.27
CA LEU A 150 -12.77 6.90 -2.29
C LEU A 150 -14.02 6.47 -3.06
N LYS A 151 -14.85 7.43 -3.44
CA LYS A 151 -16.03 7.18 -4.26
C LYS A 151 -15.97 7.98 -5.54
N SER A 152 -16.63 7.51 -6.58
CA SER A 152 -16.78 8.30 -7.80
C SER A 152 -17.53 9.60 -7.50
N ARG A 153 -17.03 10.70 -8.09
CA ARG A 153 -17.68 12.02 -8.02
C ARG A 153 -19.01 12.02 -8.77
N LYS A 154 -19.04 11.28 -9.87
CA LYS A 154 -20.23 11.09 -10.72
C LYS A 154 -20.20 9.73 -11.39
N PRO A 155 -21.37 9.14 -11.71
CA PRO A 155 -21.43 7.91 -12.47
C PRO A 155 -20.75 8.07 -13.84
N ALA A 156 -19.94 7.07 -14.23
CA ALA A 156 -19.25 7.02 -15.52
C ALA A 156 -19.25 5.61 -16.10
N GLN A 157 -19.06 5.47 -17.41
CA GLN A 157 -18.86 4.18 -18.05
C GLN A 157 -17.43 3.66 -17.90
N GLU A 158 -16.48 4.59 -17.69
CA GLU A 158 -15.09 4.26 -17.49
C GLU A 158 -14.56 4.95 -16.22
N HIS A 159 -13.85 4.18 -15.41
CA HIS A 159 -13.13 4.67 -14.24
C HIS A 159 -11.69 4.20 -14.28
N GLN A 160 -10.79 5.06 -13.91
CA GLN A 160 -9.36 4.79 -13.85
C GLN A 160 -8.87 5.01 -12.43
N ILE A 161 -8.40 3.93 -11.81
CA ILE A 161 -7.78 3.95 -10.48
C ILE A 161 -6.30 3.66 -10.65
N ARG A 162 -5.48 4.35 -9.91
CA ARG A 162 -4.03 4.17 -9.86
C ARG A 162 -3.58 3.97 -8.42
N LEU A 163 -2.69 3.02 -8.23
CA LEU A 163 -1.99 2.79 -6.98
C LEU A 163 -0.49 2.97 -7.24
N ALA A 164 0.02 4.16 -6.95
CA ALA A 164 1.45 4.43 -6.99
C ALA A 164 2.12 3.96 -5.70
N LEU A 165 3.27 3.30 -5.82
CA LEU A 165 4.02 2.72 -4.73
C LEU A 165 5.43 3.31 -4.67
N ALA A 166 6.00 3.38 -3.48
CA ALA A 166 7.39 3.78 -3.27
C ALA A 166 7.99 3.06 -2.07
N THR A 167 9.27 2.73 -2.18
CA THR A 167 10.07 2.18 -1.08
C THR A 167 11.41 2.92 -1.08
N LEU A 168 11.76 3.50 0.05
CA LEU A 168 13.02 4.25 0.21
C LEU A 168 13.53 4.11 1.63
N GLN A 169 14.81 3.81 1.77
CA GLN A 169 15.51 3.97 3.03
C GLN A 169 16.06 5.40 3.10
N CYS A 170 15.53 6.22 4.00
CA CYS A 170 15.87 7.64 4.09
C CYS A 170 15.78 8.15 5.54
N GLU A 171 16.66 9.05 5.92
CA GLU A 171 16.63 9.69 7.24
C GLU A 171 15.45 10.65 7.36
N ASN A 172 15.15 11.41 6.31
CA ASN A 172 14.04 12.35 6.28
C ASN A 172 12.82 11.73 5.56
N PRO A 173 11.67 11.56 6.23
CA PRO A 173 10.45 11.05 5.60
C PRO A 173 9.98 11.83 4.36
N ALA A 174 10.30 13.12 4.28
CA ALA A 174 9.92 13.97 3.14
C ALA A 174 10.59 13.54 1.83
N ASP A 175 11.75 12.86 1.89
CA ASP A 175 12.42 12.35 0.70
C ASP A 175 11.61 11.21 0.05
N TRP A 176 11.03 10.34 0.88
CA TRP A 176 10.12 9.29 0.41
C TRP A 176 8.87 9.88 -0.26
N GLU A 177 8.26 10.90 0.36
CA GLU A 177 7.08 11.57 -0.20
C GLU A 177 7.42 12.26 -1.53
N THR A 178 8.57 12.91 -1.61
CA THR A 178 9.07 13.53 -2.84
C THR A 178 9.23 12.49 -3.96
N MET A 179 9.80 11.33 -3.65
CA MET A 179 9.96 10.23 -4.61
C MET A 179 8.60 9.71 -5.09
N LEU A 180 7.64 9.52 -4.19
CA LEU A 180 6.28 9.09 -4.54
C LEU A 180 5.58 10.10 -5.44
N ASN A 181 5.63 11.40 -5.09
CA ASN A 181 5.03 12.47 -5.88
C ASN A 181 5.67 12.56 -7.29
N LYS A 182 6.98 12.36 -7.40
CA LYS A 182 7.67 12.30 -8.70
C LYS A 182 7.18 11.13 -9.55
N THR A 183 6.94 9.97 -8.95
CA THR A 183 6.36 8.80 -9.64
C THR A 183 4.96 9.11 -10.16
N ILE A 184 4.09 9.70 -9.32
CA ILE A 184 2.72 10.08 -9.71
C ILE A 184 2.74 11.08 -10.88
N SER A 185 3.59 12.11 -10.81
CA SER A 185 3.70 13.13 -11.86
C SER A 185 4.15 12.54 -13.19
N LYS A 186 5.13 11.63 -13.19
CA LYS A 186 5.60 10.95 -14.40
C LYS A 186 4.48 10.15 -15.08
N VAL A 187 3.74 9.36 -14.34
CA VAL A 187 2.64 8.54 -14.89
C VAL A 187 1.52 9.41 -15.46
N GLN A 188 1.29 10.61 -14.92
CA GLN A 188 0.33 11.55 -15.47
C GLN A 188 0.78 12.16 -16.80
N THR A 189 2.08 12.37 -16.98
CA THR A 189 2.65 12.92 -18.24
C THR A 189 2.80 11.87 -19.32
N ASP A 190 3.11 10.64 -18.96
CA ASP A 190 3.38 9.54 -19.89
C ASP A 190 2.10 8.81 -20.36
N LYS A 191 0.96 9.50 -20.41
CA LYS A 191 -0.36 8.96 -20.85
C LYS A 191 -0.35 8.26 -22.20
N LYS A 192 0.77 8.20 -22.92
CA LYS A 192 0.96 7.51 -24.21
C LYS A 192 1.89 6.30 -24.16
N ALA A 193 2.58 6.04 -23.07
CA ALA A 193 3.52 4.95 -23.02
C ALA A 193 2.84 3.69 -22.46
N VAL A 194 2.43 2.87 -23.40
CA VAL A 194 2.48 1.42 -23.35
C VAL A 194 1.29 0.70 -22.72
N THR A 195 0.27 0.54 -23.51
CA THR A 195 -0.40 -0.76 -23.61
C THR A 195 0.52 -1.67 -24.43
N ILE A 196 1.48 -2.33 -23.83
CA ILE A 196 2.06 -3.52 -24.43
C ILE A 196 1.09 -4.65 -24.10
N PRO A 197 0.41 -5.26 -25.07
CA PRO A 197 -0.34 -6.48 -24.84
C PRO A 197 0.71 -7.57 -24.62
N PHE A 198 1.11 -7.78 -23.38
CA PHE A 198 1.90 -8.95 -23.02
C PHE A 198 0.93 -10.13 -22.93
N PHE A 199 1.09 -11.04 -23.91
CA PHE A 199 0.40 -12.32 -24.10
C PHE A 199 -1.07 -12.25 -24.56
N ARG A 200 -1.24 -12.50 -25.86
CA ARG A 200 -2.33 -13.34 -26.39
C ARG A 200 -1.93 -14.80 -26.29
#